data_2d59c24fa80f6c4d2224d447d3112fc4
#
_entry.id   2d59c24fa80f6c4d2224d447d3112fc4
#
_cell.length_a   1.000
_cell.length_b   1.000
_cell.length_c   1.000
_cell.angle_alpha   90.00
_cell.angle_beta   90.00
_cell.angle_gamma   90.00
#
_symmetry.space_group_name_H-M   'P 1'
#
loop_
_entity.id
_entity.type
_entity.pdbx_description
1 polymer ?
#
loop_
_entity_poly.entity_id
_entity_poly.type
_entity_poly.pdbx_seq_one_letter_code
_entity_poly.pdbx_strand_id
1 'polypeptide(L)'
;MLNSQKVEDELNLALDATQSERERSAGLETGYDPKARTWELIVKYSGDLEAARSIAEAVTELSAGYAILLAQENRLEEIISLPQIEYVEKPKRLFFQRTAGKRASCLTGVQTVPLSLTGRGVLVAVLDSGVDIQHPEFLNPDGSTRIAALWDQTIEGNPPEGYARGTEYTKAQINEALRDGESILSRDSSGHGTGVLAVAAGNRGVARDSEILVVKLGTPSQNGFPKTTELMTGLDYVIRKAQELGMPVAVNISFGNTYGSHRGTSLLE
;
A
#
# COMPACT_ATOMS: atom_id res chain seq x y z
N MET A 1 -15.36 20.84 18.49
CA MET A 1 -15.84 19.44 18.41
C MET A 1 -16.55 19.26 17.08
N LEU A 2 -15.90 18.55 16.16
CA LEU A 2 -16.52 18.12 14.91
C LEU A 2 -17.42 16.91 15.18
N ASN A 3 -18.56 17.11 15.83
CA ASN A 3 -19.50 16.03 16.14
C ASN A 3 -20.38 15.71 14.92
N SER A 4 -19.74 15.38 13.80
CA SER A 4 -20.41 15.04 12.55
C SER A 4 -20.49 13.50 12.42
N GLN A 5 -21.66 13.00 12.06
CA GLN A 5 -21.83 11.56 11.71
C GLN A 5 -20.97 11.12 10.52
N LYS A 6 -20.36 12.08 9.79
CA LYS A 6 -19.44 11.85 8.69
C LYS A 6 -17.99 11.57 9.13
N VAL A 7 -17.68 11.67 10.41
CA VAL A 7 -16.31 11.57 10.93
C VAL A 7 -16.17 10.36 11.83
N GLU A 8 -15.13 9.59 11.59
CA GLU A 8 -14.77 8.45 12.43
C GLU A 8 -14.53 8.86 13.89
N ASP A 9 -14.94 8.03 14.85
CA ASP A 9 -14.77 8.30 16.28
C ASP A 9 -13.31 8.48 16.70
N GLU A 10 -12.36 7.70 16.12
CA GLU A 10 -10.93 7.84 16.40
C GLU A 10 -10.37 9.15 15.85
N LEU A 11 -10.85 9.63 14.70
CA LEU A 11 -10.46 10.94 14.18
C LEU A 11 -11.03 12.06 15.06
N ASN A 12 -12.29 11.98 15.50
CA ASN A 12 -12.86 12.93 16.45
C ASN A 12 -12.02 12.99 17.73
N LEU A 13 -11.67 11.84 18.31
CA LEU A 13 -10.83 11.76 19.50
C LEU A 13 -9.45 12.38 19.26
N ALA A 14 -8.83 12.14 18.09
CA ALA A 14 -7.52 12.68 17.75
C ALA A 14 -7.55 14.21 17.55
N LEU A 15 -8.65 14.76 17.03
CA LEU A 15 -8.82 16.19 16.86
C LEU A 15 -9.09 16.92 18.21
N ASP A 16 -9.78 16.26 19.13
CA ASP A 16 -10.04 16.80 20.47
C ASP A 16 -8.83 16.66 21.42
N ALA A 17 -7.90 15.75 21.11
CA ALA A 17 -6.72 15.49 21.92
C ALA A 17 -5.71 16.66 21.85
N THR A 18 -5.08 16.96 22.98
CA THR A 18 -3.93 17.86 23.04
C THR A 18 -2.72 17.26 22.33
N GLN A 19 -1.78 18.10 21.91
CA GLN A 19 -0.53 17.62 21.30
C GLN A 19 0.19 16.59 22.18
N SER A 20 0.26 16.82 23.50
CA SER A 20 0.89 15.89 24.45
C SER A 20 0.17 14.53 24.55
N GLU A 21 -1.15 14.50 24.38
CA GLU A 21 -1.93 13.26 24.37
C GLU A 21 -1.73 12.51 23.05
N ARG A 22 -1.70 13.20 21.92
CA ARG A 22 -1.37 12.60 20.60
C ARG A 22 0.00 11.97 20.60
N GLU A 23 1.04 12.69 21.07
CA GLU A 23 2.42 12.18 21.15
C GLU A 23 2.59 10.92 22.03
N ARG A 24 1.74 10.77 23.05
CA ARG A 24 1.74 9.59 23.93
C ARG A 24 0.96 8.40 23.35
N SER A 25 0.13 8.65 22.38
CA SER A 25 -0.72 7.64 21.76
C SER A 25 -0.40 7.51 20.27
N ALA A 26 0.39 6.50 19.95
CA ALA A 26 0.76 6.22 18.56
C ALA A 26 -0.45 6.04 17.62
N GLY A 27 -1.60 5.63 18.14
CA GLY A 27 -2.85 5.54 17.38
C GLY A 27 -3.42 6.91 17.03
N LEU A 28 -3.43 7.86 17.97
CA LEU A 28 -4.00 9.19 17.76
C LEU A 28 -3.17 10.07 16.82
N GLU A 29 -1.83 9.92 16.86
CA GLU A 29 -0.92 10.72 16.03
C GLU A 29 -0.88 10.26 14.57
N THR A 30 -1.25 9.00 14.28
CA THR A 30 -1.15 8.45 12.93
C THR A 30 -1.92 9.29 11.91
N GLY A 31 -1.23 9.76 10.87
CA GLY A 31 -1.77 10.64 9.83
C GLY A 31 -1.61 12.13 10.10
N TYR A 32 -1.11 12.52 11.27
CA TYR A 32 -0.85 13.92 11.62
C TYR A 32 0.64 14.28 11.46
N ASP A 33 0.92 15.38 10.78
CA ASP A 33 2.24 16.02 10.79
C ASP A 33 2.21 17.24 11.72
N PRO A 34 2.88 17.18 12.89
CA PRO A 34 2.86 18.29 13.85
C PRO A 34 3.64 19.52 13.38
N LYS A 35 4.58 19.39 12.44
CA LYS A 35 5.35 20.52 11.90
C LYS A 35 4.54 21.30 10.88
N ALA A 36 3.95 20.60 9.93
CA ALA A 36 3.10 21.17 8.89
C ALA A 36 1.67 21.46 9.40
N ARG A 37 1.27 20.88 10.53
CA ARG A 37 -0.10 20.88 11.08
C ARG A 37 -1.13 20.37 10.07
N THR A 38 -0.76 19.29 9.36
CA THR A 38 -1.60 18.67 8.34
C THR A 38 -2.04 17.28 8.78
N TRP A 39 -3.23 16.90 8.30
CA TRP A 39 -3.78 15.55 8.42
C TRP A 39 -3.80 14.88 7.07
N GLU A 40 -3.36 13.64 7.01
CA GLU A 40 -3.66 12.70 5.94
C GLU A 40 -4.95 11.97 6.28
N LEU A 41 -5.93 12.01 5.38
CA LEU A 41 -7.27 11.50 5.62
C LEU A 41 -7.68 10.54 4.52
N ILE A 42 -8.44 9.52 4.87
CA ILE A 42 -9.16 8.67 3.95
C ILE A 42 -10.59 9.22 3.85
N VAL A 43 -11.08 9.46 2.64
CA VAL A 43 -12.45 9.91 2.43
C VAL A 43 -13.22 9.00 1.50
N LYS A 44 -14.48 8.79 1.83
CA LYS A 44 -15.51 8.27 0.93
C LYS A 44 -16.27 9.45 0.37
N TYR A 45 -16.45 9.49 -0.96
CA TYR A 45 -17.13 10.60 -1.61
C TYR A 45 -18.02 10.14 -2.76
N SER A 46 -18.94 11.02 -3.20
CA SER A 46 -19.75 10.88 -4.40
C SER A 46 -19.71 12.17 -5.23
N GLY A 47 -19.72 12.02 -6.55
CA GLY A 47 -19.57 13.15 -7.46
C GLY A 47 -18.10 13.51 -7.71
N ASP A 48 -17.79 14.81 -7.84
CA ASP A 48 -16.44 15.31 -8.06
C ASP A 48 -15.79 15.86 -6.78
N LEU A 49 -14.47 15.99 -6.79
CA LEU A 49 -13.67 16.53 -5.69
C LEU A 49 -13.10 17.93 -5.96
N GLU A 50 -13.57 18.66 -6.95
CA GLU A 50 -13.03 19.99 -7.30
C GLU A 50 -13.07 20.96 -6.12
N ALA A 51 -14.17 20.95 -5.36
CA ALA A 51 -14.28 21.75 -4.15
C ALA A 51 -13.23 21.33 -3.09
N ALA A 52 -13.01 20.04 -2.90
CA ALA A 52 -12.01 19.52 -1.98
C ALA A 52 -10.58 19.86 -2.44
N ARG A 53 -10.29 19.85 -3.75
CA ARG A 53 -8.98 20.23 -4.31
C ARG A 53 -8.63 21.70 -4.04
N SER A 54 -9.62 22.58 -3.95
CA SER A 54 -9.39 23.98 -3.63
C SER A 54 -9.07 24.25 -2.15
N ILE A 55 -9.35 23.26 -1.27
CA ILE A 55 -9.21 23.37 0.19
C ILE A 55 -8.01 22.55 0.67
N ALA A 56 -7.85 21.33 0.18
CA ALA A 56 -6.78 20.42 0.56
C ALA A 56 -5.45 20.79 -0.12
N GLU A 57 -4.33 20.44 0.51
CA GLU A 57 -3.00 20.61 -0.07
C GLU A 57 -2.73 19.58 -1.17
N ALA A 58 -3.28 18.36 -1.00
CA ALA A 58 -3.20 17.31 -2.02
C ALA A 58 -4.45 16.43 -1.97
N VAL A 59 -4.85 15.94 -3.14
CA VAL A 59 -5.96 14.98 -3.32
C VAL A 59 -5.49 13.88 -4.25
N THR A 60 -5.49 12.64 -3.77
CA THR A 60 -5.24 11.44 -4.57
C THR A 60 -6.55 10.67 -4.67
N GLU A 61 -7.15 10.65 -5.86
CA GLU A 61 -8.37 9.89 -6.09
C GLU A 61 -8.05 8.40 -6.27
N LEU A 62 -8.79 7.57 -5.58
CA LEU A 62 -8.74 6.11 -5.68
C LEU A 62 -9.98 5.59 -6.39
N SER A 63 -9.97 4.31 -6.73
CA SER A 63 -11.13 3.62 -7.31
C SER A 63 -12.32 3.59 -6.34
N ALA A 64 -13.53 3.35 -6.87
CA ALA A 64 -14.75 3.13 -6.10
C ALA A 64 -15.21 4.30 -5.21
N GLY A 65 -14.84 5.55 -5.53
CA GLY A 65 -15.29 6.74 -4.79
C GLY A 65 -14.57 6.92 -3.45
N TYR A 66 -13.29 6.52 -3.39
CA TYR A 66 -12.39 6.83 -2.28
C TYR A 66 -11.32 7.83 -2.72
N ALA A 67 -10.81 8.59 -1.77
CA ALA A 67 -9.65 9.44 -1.99
C ALA A 67 -8.81 9.58 -0.72
N ILE A 68 -7.53 9.90 -0.91
CA ILE A 68 -6.64 10.33 0.16
C ILE A 68 -6.48 11.84 0.05
N LEU A 69 -6.73 12.54 1.14
CA LEU A 69 -6.57 13.99 1.24
C LEU A 69 -5.46 14.34 2.22
N LEU A 70 -4.62 15.30 1.84
CA LEU A 70 -3.72 15.98 2.78
C LEU A 70 -4.29 17.39 3.01
N ALA A 71 -4.60 17.72 4.25
CA ALA A 71 -5.27 18.98 4.56
C ALA A 71 -4.77 19.60 5.87
N GLN A 72 -4.73 20.94 5.90
CA GLN A 72 -4.44 21.69 7.11
C GLN A 72 -5.49 21.42 8.20
N GLU A 73 -5.04 21.25 9.44
CA GLU A 73 -5.90 20.98 10.61
C GLU A 73 -7.06 21.97 10.71
N ASN A 74 -6.82 23.27 10.44
CA ASN A 74 -7.81 24.33 10.51
C ASN A 74 -8.80 24.36 9.31
N ARG A 75 -8.58 23.54 8.28
CA ARG A 75 -9.46 23.45 7.09
C ARG A 75 -10.33 22.19 7.09
N LEU A 76 -10.19 21.32 8.09
CA LEU A 76 -10.89 20.04 8.15
C LEU A 76 -12.41 20.20 8.21
N GLU A 77 -12.91 21.17 9.00
CA GLU A 77 -14.36 21.45 9.07
C GLU A 77 -14.95 21.83 7.72
N GLU A 78 -14.22 22.60 6.94
CA GLU A 78 -14.63 23.01 5.60
C GLU A 78 -14.72 21.80 4.66
N ILE A 79 -13.73 20.90 4.67
CA ILE A 79 -13.73 19.67 3.87
C ILE A 79 -14.89 18.76 4.29
N ILE A 80 -15.05 18.51 5.59
CA ILE A 80 -16.09 17.61 6.13
C ILE A 80 -17.50 18.12 5.81
N SER A 81 -17.67 19.44 5.74
CA SER A 81 -18.96 20.05 5.43
C SER A 81 -19.36 19.95 3.95
N LEU A 82 -18.42 19.60 3.06
CA LEU A 82 -18.73 19.44 1.63
C LEU A 82 -19.80 18.35 1.43
N PRO A 83 -20.83 18.62 0.61
CA PRO A 83 -21.89 17.64 0.37
C PRO A 83 -21.42 16.37 -0.31
N GLN A 84 -20.33 16.44 -1.10
CA GLN A 84 -19.72 15.31 -1.79
C GLN A 84 -19.02 14.35 -0.83
N ILE A 85 -18.56 14.82 0.32
CA ILE A 85 -17.88 14.00 1.32
C ILE A 85 -18.93 13.23 2.13
N GLU A 86 -18.89 11.92 2.05
CA GLU A 86 -19.82 11.02 2.75
C GLU A 86 -19.25 10.60 4.11
N TYR A 87 -17.97 10.26 4.17
CA TYR A 87 -17.32 9.83 5.41
C TYR A 87 -15.82 10.12 5.37
N VAL A 88 -15.22 10.35 6.54
CA VAL A 88 -13.81 10.71 6.73
C VAL A 88 -13.21 9.89 7.86
N GLU A 89 -12.09 9.25 7.59
CA GLU A 89 -11.29 8.50 8.57
C GLU A 89 -9.84 8.99 8.59
N LYS A 90 -9.18 8.84 9.74
CA LYS A 90 -7.72 8.93 9.81
C LYS A 90 -7.06 7.60 9.41
N PRO A 91 -5.82 7.60 8.89
CA PRO A 91 -5.09 6.36 8.63
C PRO A 91 -4.75 5.62 9.92
N LYS A 92 -4.58 4.30 9.79
CA LYS A 92 -4.18 3.41 10.89
C LYS A 92 -2.83 2.77 10.59
N ARG A 93 -2.05 2.48 11.62
CA ARG A 93 -0.77 1.76 11.49
C ARG A 93 -1.00 0.31 11.11
N LEU A 94 -0.12 -0.22 10.29
CA LEU A 94 -0.10 -1.62 9.89
C LEU A 94 1.13 -2.31 10.49
N PHE A 95 0.97 -3.56 10.92
CA PHE A 95 2.03 -4.36 11.55
C PHE A 95 2.25 -5.67 10.76
N PHE A 96 3.51 -6.14 10.68
CA PHE A 96 3.85 -7.41 10.04
C PHE A 96 3.17 -8.60 10.73
N GLN A 97 2.60 -9.48 9.93
CA GLN A 97 2.10 -10.78 10.40
C GLN A 97 3.04 -11.90 9.95
N ARG A 98 3.39 -12.81 10.85
CA ARG A 98 4.24 -13.98 10.57
C ARG A 98 3.39 -15.25 10.43
N THR A 99 3.52 -15.97 9.31
CA THR A 99 2.90 -17.28 9.13
C THR A 99 3.88 -18.29 8.54
N ALA A 100 3.87 -19.52 9.11
CA ALA A 100 4.57 -20.69 8.56
C ALA A 100 3.52 -21.67 8.03
N GLY A 101 3.56 -22.10 6.72
CA GLY A 101 2.49 -22.96 6.30
C GLY A 101 2.45 -23.61 4.92
N LYS A 102 3.51 -23.63 4.11
CA LYS A 102 3.43 -24.21 2.76
C LYS A 102 3.02 -25.69 2.73
N ARG A 103 3.40 -26.46 3.76
CA ARG A 103 3.10 -27.90 3.84
C ARG A 103 1.70 -28.19 4.41
N ALA A 104 1.18 -27.31 5.25
CA ALA A 104 -0.13 -27.44 5.85
C ALA A 104 -1.30 -27.17 4.89
N SER A 105 -1.00 -26.49 3.74
CA SER A 105 -2.02 -26.05 2.77
C SER A 105 -2.25 -27.04 1.61
N CYS A 106 -1.70 -28.25 1.64
CA CYS A 106 -1.87 -29.29 0.60
C CYS A 106 -1.53 -28.84 -0.85
N LEU A 107 -0.66 -27.85 -1.01
CA LEU A 107 -0.36 -27.23 -2.31
C LEU A 107 0.37 -28.15 -3.30
N THR A 108 1.04 -29.18 -2.81
CA THR A 108 1.80 -30.11 -3.67
C THR A 108 0.89 -30.79 -4.71
N GLY A 109 -0.33 -31.14 -4.34
CA GLY A 109 -1.27 -31.82 -5.25
C GLY A 109 -1.74 -30.97 -6.43
N VAL A 110 -1.84 -29.64 -6.27
CA VAL A 110 -2.25 -28.73 -7.36
C VAL A 110 -1.09 -28.37 -8.30
N GLN A 111 0.15 -28.50 -7.84
CA GLN A 111 1.35 -28.21 -8.62
C GLN A 111 1.84 -29.41 -9.46
N THR A 112 1.25 -30.58 -9.25
CA THR A 112 1.60 -31.83 -9.96
C THR A 112 0.53 -32.21 -10.99
N VAL A 113 0.88 -33.14 -11.89
CA VAL A 113 -0.06 -33.73 -12.87
C VAL A 113 -1.25 -34.35 -12.11
N PRO A 114 -2.52 -34.17 -12.57
CA PRO A 114 -2.91 -33.57 -13.86
C PRO A 114 -3.11 -32.04 -13.85
N LEU A 115 -3.13 -31.39 -12.68
CA LEU A 115 -3.49 -29.97 -12.60
C LEU A 115 -2.34 -29.05 -13.05
N SER A 116 -1.12 -29.29 -12.59
CA SER A 116 0.11 -28.54 -12.93
C SER A 116 -0.05 -27.03 -12.84
N LEU A 117 -0.79 -26.54 -11.82
CA LEU A 117 -1.03 -25.10 -11.63
C LEU A 117 0.21 -24.43 -11.02
N THR A 118 0.82 -23.53 -11.77
CA THR A 118 2.09 -22.88 -11.41
C THR A 118 2.02 -21.36 -11.36
N GLY A 119 0.82 -20.80 -11.59
CA GLY A 119 0.60 -19.35 -11.63
C GLY A 119 0.90 -18.69 -12.99
N ARG A 120 1.15 -19.47 -14.04
CA ARG A 120 1.40 -18.92 -15.37
C ARG A 120 0.20 -18.10 -15.87
N GLY A 121 0.47 -16.87 -16.36
CA GLY A 121 -0.56 -15.95 -16.84
C GLY A 121 -1.30 -15.21 -15.71
N VAL A 122 -0.82 -15.31 -14.46
CA VAL A 122 -1.35 -14.59 -13.31
C VAL A 122 -0.28 -13.65 -12.77
N LEU A 123 -0.68 -12.46 -12.36
CA LEU A 123 0.14 -11.52 -11.62
C LEU A 123 0.02 -11.82 -10.13
N VAL A 124 1.14 -12.00 -9.44
CA VAL A 124 1.18 -12.05 -7.98
C VAL A 124 1.72 -10.72 -7.47
N ALA A 125 0.88 -9.97 -6.78
CA ALA A 125 1.24 -8.70 -6.18
C ALA A 125 1.51 -8.86 -4.68
N VAL A 126 2.61 -8.29 -4.18
CA VAL A 126 2.95 -8.26 -2.76
C VAL A 126 3.09 -6.81 -2.31
N LEU A 127 2.28 -6.43 -1.32
CA LEU A 127 2.34 -5.14 -0.65
C LEU A 127 3.01 -5.36 0.71
N ASP A 128 4.30 -4.96 0.82
CA ASP A 128 5.11 -5.31 1.99
C ASP A 128 6.26 -4.30 2.22
N SER A 129 7.30 -4.73 2.92
CA SER A 129 8.50 -3.92 3.26
C SER A 129 9.45 -3.69 2.08
N GLY A 130 9.16 -4.23 0.90
CA GLY A 130 10.03 -4.18 -0.27
C GLY A 130 10.48 -5.55 -0.75
N VAL A 131 11.50 -5.56 -1.59
CA VAL A 131 12.09 -6.78 -2.15
C VAL A 131 13.58 -6.59 -2.40
N ASP A 132 14.37 -7.64 -2.18
CA ASP A 132 15.71 -7.75 -2.74
C ASP A 132 15.61 -8.22 -4.20
N ILE A 133 15.77 -7.28 -5.13
CA ILE A 133 15.64 -7.54 -6.57
C ILE A 133 16.73 -8.50 -7.12
N GLN A 134 17.85 -8.63 -6.41
CA GLN A 134 18.96 -9.51 -6.81
C GLN A 134 18.76 -10.96 -6.32
N HIS A 135 17.74 -11.19 -5.49
CA HIS A 135 17.51 -12.52 -4.91
C HIS A 135 17.17 -13.54 -6.01
N PRO A 136 17.87 -14.71 -6.06
CA PRO A 136 17.72 -15.71 -7.13
C PRO A 136 16.28 -16.22 -7.34
N GLU A 137 15.45 -16.18 -6.31
CA GLU A 137 14.04 -16.59 -6.40
C GLU A 137 13.21 -15.72 -7.36
N PHE A 138 13.69 -14.52 -7.73
CA PHE A 138 12.97 -13.60 -8.59
C PHE A 138 13.61 -13.38 -9.96
N LEU A 139 14.63 -14.17 -10.27
CA LEU A 139 15.33 -14.10 -11.53
C LEU A 139 14.95 -15.27 -12.44
N ASN A 140 14.88 -14.99 -13.73
CA ASN A 140 14.81 -16.00 -14.77
C ASN A 140 16.18 -16.71 -14.92
N PRO A 141 16.25 -17.88 -15.61
CA PRO A 141 17.53 -18.57 -15.85
C PRO A 141 18.57 -17.75 -16.62
N ASP A 142 18.14 -16.75 -17.39
CA ASP A 142 19.00 -15.81 -18.12
C ASP A 142 19.48 -14.62 -17.28
N GLY A 143 19.13 -14.58 -16.00
CA GLY A 143 19.45 -13.50 -15.08
C GLY A 143 18.52 -12.29 -15.15
N SER A 144 17.55 -12.28 -16.04
CA SER A 144 16.55 -11.20 -16.09
C SER A 144 15.54 -11.31 -14.95
N THR A 145 14.94 -10.16 -14.57
CA THR A 145 13.94 -10.15 -13.49
C THR A 145 12.58 -10.70 -13.92
N ARG A 146 11.89 -11.36 -12.99
CA ARG A 146 10.47 -11.72 -13.07
C ARG A 146 9.54 -10.61 -12.55
N ILE A 147 10.11 -9.56 -11.93
CA ILE A 147 9.35 -8.44 -11.39
C ILE A 147 8.93 -7.54 -12.57
N ALA A 148 7.62 -7.44 -12.80
CA ALA A 148 7.04 -6.61 -13.86
C ALA A 148 7.15 -5.12 -13.54
N ALA A 149 6.90 -4.76 -12.27
CA ALA A 149 7.13 -3.42 -11.74
C ALA A 149 7.31 -3.46 -10.21
N LEU A 150 8.02 -2.46 -9.69
CA LEU A 150 8.22 -2.21 -8.27
C LEU A 150 7.90 -0.75 -7.97
N TRP A 151 6.90 -0.50 -7.14
CA TRP A 151 6.63 0.83 -6.61
C TRP A 151 7.12 0.95 -5.17
N ASP A 152 8.13 1.76 -4.94
CA ASP A 152 8.62 2.10 -3.60
C ASP A 152 8.02 3.42 -3.14
N GLN A 153 7.08 3.37 -2.21
CA GLN A 153 6.42 4.56 -1.66
C GLN A 153 7.33 5.37 -0.71
N THR A 154 8.49 4.80 -0.31
CA THR A 154 9.41 5.43 0.66
C THR A 154 10.49 6.29 0.01
N ILE A 155 10.60 6.29 -1.31
CA ILE A 155 11.65 7.01 -2.06
C ILE A 155 11.00 8.07 -2.91
N GLU A 156 11.35 9.33 -2.69
CA GLU A 156 10.93 10.42 -3.58
C GLU A 156 11.58 10.28 -4.96
N GLY A 157 10.81 10.55 -6.02
CA GLY A 157 11.29 10.46 -7.39
C GLY A 157 10.15 10.46 -8.39
N ASN A 158 10.06 9.43 -9.23
CA ASN A 158 9.07 9.32 -10.29
C ASN A 158 7.91 8.39 -9.84
N PRO A 159 6.85 8.93 -9.24
CA PRO A 159 5.70 8.13 -8.85
C PRO A 159 4.96 7.57 -10.07
N PRO A 160 4.18 6.49 -9.91
CA PRO A 160 3.26 6.05 -10.95
C PRO A 160 2.24 7.14 -11.29
N GLU A 161 1.70 7.10 -12.49
CA GLU A 161 0.70 8.07 -12.95
C GLU A 161 -0.54 8.07 -12.03
N GLY A 162 -0.94 9.27 -11.59
CA GLY A 162 -2.08 9.48 -10.69
C GLY A 162 -1.73 9.40 -9.20
N TYR A 163 -0.47 9.16 -8.83
CA TYR A 163 -0.02 9.13 -7.44
C TYR A 163 0.97 10.27 -7.15
N ALA A 164 0.94 10.77 -5.91
CA ALA A 164 1.68 11.97 -5.53
C ALA A 164 3.10 11.69 -5.00
N ARG A 165 3.44 10.41 -4.70
CA ARG A 165 4.70 10.08 -4.03
C ARG A 165 5.24 8.70 -4.44
N GLY A 166 6.49 8.47 -4.08
CA GLY A 166 7.17 7.22 -4.35
C GLY A 166 7.96 7.24 -5.65
N THR A 167 8.54 6.10 -5.97
CA THR A 167 9.24 5.87 -7.24
C THR A 167 8.82 4.52 -7.80
N GLU A 168 8.33 4.50 -9.04
CA GLU A 168 8.07 3.27 -9.79
C GLU A 168 9.32 2.88 -10.58
N TYR A 169 9.68 1.61 -10.50
CA TYR A 169 10.72 0.98 -11.31
C TYR A 169 10.10 -0.05 -12.23
N THR A 170 10.26 0.15 -13.53
CA THR A 170 9.79 -0.78 -14.56
C THR A 170 10.69 -2.00 -14.66
N LYS A 171 10.19 -3.08 -15.27
CA LYS A 171 10.97 -4.30 -15.57
C LYS A 171 12.27 -3.98 -16.31
N ALA A 172 12.24 -3.02 -17.24
CA ALA A 172 13.41 -2.61 -18.01
C ALA A 172 14.49 -1.98 -17.11
N GLN A 173 14.10 -1.05 -16.23
CA GLN A 173 15.02 -0.40 -15.28
C GLN A 173 15.59 -1.40 -14.26
N ILE A 174 14.77 -2.37 -13.79
CA ILE A 174 15.25 -3.43 -12.89
C ILE A 174 16.29 -4.31 -13.62
N ASN A 175 16.02 -4.68 -14.87
CA ASN A 175 16.98 -5.46 -15.67
C ASN A 175 18.27 -4.70 -15.98
N GLU A 176 18.19 -3.39 -16.18
CA GLU A 176 19.35 -2.53 -16.36
C GLU A 176 20.22 -2.52 -15.09
N ALA A 177 19.61 -2.26 -13.94
CA ALA A 177 20.29 -2.29 -12.65
C ALA A 177 20.93 -3.65 -12.32
N LEU A 178 20.31 -4.76 -12.74
CA LEU A 178 20.87 -6.09 -12.56
C LEU A 178 22.11 -6.35 -13.43
N ARG A 179 22.17 -5.75 -14.65
CA ARG A 179 23.30 -5.91 -15.56
C ARG A 179 24.50 -5.03 -15.21
N ASP A 180 24.23 -3.78 -14.88
CA ASP A 180 25.26 -2.76 -14.73
C ASP A 180 25.79 -2.70 -13.30
N GLY A 181 25.19 -3.45 -12.36
CA GLY A 181 25.52 -3.43 -10.95
C GLY A 181 25.13 -2.10 -10.27
N GLU A 182 24.46 -1.21 -11.02
CA GLU A 182 23.88 0.00 -10.46
C GLU A 182 22.65 -0.36 -9.62
N SER A 183 22.65 0.10 -8.40
CA SER A 183 21.60 -0.27 -7.48
C SER A 183 20.39 0.64 -7.64
N ILE A 184 19.26 0.07 -7.96
CA ILE A 184 17.97 0.68 -7.60
C ILE A 184 18.03 1.07 -6.12
N LEU A 185 17.53 2.26 -5.76
CA LEU A 185 17.58 2.75 -4.37
C LEU A 185 16.68 1.95 -3.43
N SER A 186 15.63 1.34 -3.97
CA SER A 186 14.72 0.50 -3.18
C SER A 186 15.43 -0.70 -2.56
N ARG A 187 15.18 -0.92 -1.27
CA ARG A 187 15.76 -2.02 -0.48
C ARG A 187 14.70 -2.59 0.45
N ASP A 188 14.78 -3.87 0.69
CA ASP A 188 14.03 -4.52 1.77
C ASP A 188 14.93 -4.69 3.01
N SER A 189 14.97 -3.66 3.85
CA SER A 189 15.80 -3.67 5.06
C SER A 189 15.32 -4.65 6.14
N SER A 190 14.07 -5.06 6.11
CA SER A 190 13.51 -6.03 7.06
C SER A 190 13.67 -7.48 6.60
N GLY A 191 13.77 -7.69 5.29
CA GLY A 191 13.75 -9.02 4.66
C GLY A 191 12.38 -9.71 4.68
N HIS A 192 11.35 -9.07 5.27
CA HIS A 192 10.02 -9.67 5.39
C HIS A 192 9.33 -9.79 4.03
N GLY A 193 9.25 -8.71 3.25
CA GLY A 193 8.64 -8.70 1.93
C GLY A 193 9.33 -9.65 0.96
N THR A 194 10.67 -9.70 0.99
CA THR A 194 11.47 -10.67 0.21
C THR A 194 11.11 -12.11 0.57
N GLY A 195 11.01 -12.42 1.86
CA GLY A 195 10.64 -13.74 2.34
C GLY A 195 9.21 -14.14 1.97
N VAL A 196 8.26 -13.23 2.14
CA VAL A 196 6.85 -13.43 1.76
C VAL A 196 6.71 -13.65 0.27
N LEU A 197 7.36 -12.80 -0.55
CA LEU A 197 7.34 -12.91 -2.00
C LEU A 197 7.99 -14.23 -2.48
N ALA A 198 9.08 -14.65 -1.86
CA ALA A 198 9.75 -15.93 -2.21
C ALA A 198 8.82 -17.13 -1.97
N VAL A 199 8.03 -17.12 -0.90
CA VAL A 199 7.02 -18.16 -0.64
C VAL A 199 5.88 -18.10 -1.64
N ALA A 200 5.37 -16.90 -1.93
CA ALA A 200 4.21 -16.72 -2.83
C ALA A 200 4.56 -17.01 -4.28
N ALA A 201 5.59 -16.36 -4.82
CA ALA A 201 5.89 -16.31 -6.26
C ALA A 201 7.36 -16.58 -6.62
N GLY A 202 8.23 -16.94 -5.68
CA GLY A 202 9.61 -17.30 -5.97
C GLY A 202 9.72 -18.53 -6.88
N ASN A 203 10.89 -18.78 -7.46
CA ASN A 203 11.16 -19.93 -8.33
C ASN A 203 10.85 -21.27 -7.67
N ARG A 204 10.95 -21.34 -6.33
CA ARG A 204 10.53 -22.46 -5.48
C ARG A 204 9.25 -22.17 -4.71
N GLY A 205 8.60 -21.07 -5.02
CA GLY A 205 7.36 -20.62 -4.40
C GLY A 205 6.10 -21.37 -4.85
N VAL A 206 4.95 -20.87 -4.44
CA VAL A 206 3.64 -21.43 -4.80
C VAL A 206 3.33 -21.15 -6.27
N ALA A 207 3.40 -19.90 -6.71
CA ALA A 207 3.12 -19.45 -8.06
C ALA A 207 4.43 -19.17 -8.83
N ARG A 208 5.26 -20.21 -8.99
CA ARG A 208 6.62 -20.08 -9.53
C ARG A 208 6.70 -19.53 -10.96
N ASP A 209 5.64 -19.66 -11.75
CA ASP A 209 5.60 -19.20 -13.15
C ASP A 209 4.73 -17.92 -13.31
N SER A 210 4.34 -17.26 -12.21
CA SER A 210 3.62 -15.99 -12.24
C SER A 210 4.54 -14.82 -12.60
N GLU A 211 3.96 -13.74 -13.12
CA GLU A 211 4.59 -12.42 -13.10
C GLU A 211 4.49 -11.84 -11.68
N ILE A 212 5.40 -10.95 -11.34
CA ILE A 212 5.51 -10.38 -9.98
C ILE A 212 5.29 -8.88 -10.03
N LEU A 213 4.48 -8.36 -9.11
CA LEU A 213 4.32 -6.93 -8.84
C LEU A 213 4.62 -6.64 -7.37
N VAL A 214 5.41 -5.63 -7.09
CA VAL A 214 5.79 -5.29 -5.71
C VAL A 214 5.41 -3.87 -5.40
N VAL A 215 4.79 -3.67 -4.23
CA VAL A 215 4.62 -2.35 -3.62
C VAL A 215 5.32 -2.37 -2.27
N LYS A 216 6.34 -1.55 -2.13
CA LYS A 216 6.94 -1.28 -0.83
C LYS A 216 6.17 -0.17 -0.15
N LEU A 217 5.51 -0.52 0.95
CA LEU A 217 4.68 0.39 1.72
C LEU A 217 5.52 1.29 2.63
N GLY A 218 5.10 2.54 2.78
CA GLY A 218 5.69 3.49 3.70
C GLY A 218 5.68 4.93 3.19
N THR A 219 6.31 5.82 3.95
CA THR A 219 6.51 7.23 3.60
C THR A 219 7.98 7.60 3.63
N PRO A 220 8.46 8.52 2.77
CA PRO A 220 9.79 9.08 2.88
C PRO A 220 10.00 9.68 4.29
N SER A 221 11.18 9.48 4.86
CA SER A 221 11.62 10.12 6.11
C SER A 221 10.96 9.74 7.44
N GLN A 222 10.09 8.74 7.50
CA GLN A 222 9.53 8.33 8.79
C GLN A 222 10.03 6.97 9.26
N ASN A 223 10.56 6.92 10.47
CA ASN A 223 10.81 5.71 11.23
C ASN A 223 9.47 5.19 11.77
N GLY A 224 8.64 4.59 10.92
CA GLY A 224 7.31 4.15 11.30
C GLY A 224 6.82 2.94 10.52
N PHE A 225 5.81 2.30 11.07
CA PHE A 225 5.08 1.26 10.35
C PHE A 225 4.20 1.90 9.26
N PRO A 226 3.95 1.17 8.15
CA PRO A 226 3.03 1.63 7.13
C PRO A 226 1.64 1.95 7.70
N LYS A 227 0.95 2.86 7.05
CA LYS A 227 -0.42 3.28 7.38
C LYS A 227 -1.42 2.67 6.39
N THR A 228 -2.68 2.68 6.76
CA THR A 228 -3.77 2.20 5.88
C THR A 228 -3.89 3.01 4.58
N THR A 229 -3.51 4.29 4.57
CA THR A 229 -3.46 5.12 3.36
C THR A 229 -2.46 4.61 2.34
N GLU A 230 -1.27 4.19 2.77
CA GLU A 230 -0.25 3.60 1.90
C GLU A 230 -0.71 2.24 1.36
N LEU A 231 -1.41 1.45 2.16
CA LEU A 231 -2.01 0.20 1.72
C LEU A 231 -3.10 0.44 0.68
N MET A 232 -4.01 1.39 0.91
CA MET A 232 -5.10 1.70 -0.03
C MET A 232 -4.56 2.19 -1.37
N THR A 233 -3.59 3.12 -1.37
CA THR A 233 -2.94 3.59 -2.60
C THR A 233 -2.17 2.48 -3.30
N GLY A 234 -1.49 1.62 -2.53
CA GLY A 234 -0.77 0.47 -3.06
C GLY A 234 -1.71 -0.55 -3.72
N LEU A 235 -2.86 -0.81 -3.11
CA LEU A 235 -3.85 -1.73 -3.66
C LEU A 235 -4.50 -1.17 -4.93
N ASP A 236 -4.86 0.11 -4.94
CA ASP A 236 -5.38 0.78 -6.13
C ASP A 236 -4.39 0.73 -7.30
N TYR A 237 -3.11 1.01 -7.03
CA TYR A 237 -2.03 0.87 -8.01
C TYR A 237 -1.94 -0.57 -8.57
N VAL A 238 -2.00 -1.58 -7.71
CA VAL A 238 -1.95 -2.99 -8.14
C VAL A 238 -3.11 -3.31 -9.08
N ILE A 239 -4.32 -2.85 -8.77
CA ILE A 239 -5.50 -3.08 -9.60
C ILE A 239 -5.33 -2.41 -10.96
N ARG A 240 -4.92 -1.14 -11.00
CA ARG A 240 -4.68 -0.40 -12.26
C ARG A 240 -3.58 -1.05 -13.09
N LYS A 241 -2.48 -1.45 -12.47
CA LYS A 241 -1.37 -2.11 -13.17
C LYS A 241 -1.77 -3.48 -13.71
N ALA A 242 -2.58 -4.25 -13.00
CA ALA A 242 -3.12 -5.52 -13.48
C ALA A 242 -4.05 -5.33 -14.69
N GLN A 243 -4.87 -4.27 -14.69
CA GLN A 243 -5.71 -3.89 -15.83
C GLN A 243 -4.86 -3.45 -17.03
N GLU A 244 -3.83 -2.62 -16.81
CA GLU A 244 -2.87 -2.19 -17.84
C GLU A 244 -2.20 -3.40 -18.51
N LEU A 245 -1.77 -4.39 -17.71
CA LEU A 245 -1.12 -5.60 -18.18
C LEU A 245 -2.11 -6.64 -18.76
N GLY A 246 -3.42 -6.44 -18.58
CA GLY A 246 -4.46 -7.39 -19.01
C GLY A 246 -4.37 -8.73 -18.28
N MET A 247 -3.91 -8.77 -17.02
CA MET A 247 -3.66 -9.98 -16.25
C MET A 247 -4.56 -10.07 -15.02
N PRO A 248 -5.10 -11.27 -14.70
CA PRO A 248 -5.69 -11.50 -13.38
C PRO A 248 -4.62 -11.37 -12.30
N VAL A 249 -4.98 -10.83 -11.13
CA VAL A 249 -4.05 -10.59 -10.04
C VAL A 249 -4.47 -11.30 -8.76
N ALA A 250 -3.49 -11.93 -8.09
CA ALA A 250 -3.60 -12.39 -6.72
C ALA A 250 -2.76 -11.46 -5.83
N VAL A 251 -3.39 -10.88 -4.82
CA VAL A 251 -2.74 -9.90 -3.95
C VAL A 251 -2.42 -10.52 -2.61
N ASN A 252 -1.17 -10.40 -2.17
CA ASN A 252 -0.74 -10.75 -0.82
C ASN A 252 -0.53 -9.49 0.00
N ILE A 253 -1.19 -9.43 1.14
CA ILE A 253 -1.06 -8.39 2.15
C ILE A 253 -0.70 -9.08 3.47
N SER A 254 0.56 -8.97 3.88
CA SER A 254 1.06 -9.58 5.12
C SER A 254 1.20 -8.56 6.25
N PHE A 255 0.37 -7.53 6.20
CA PHE A 255 0.19 -6.54 7.26
C PHE A 255 -1.20 -6.61 7.84
N GLY A 256 -1.33 -6.20 9.07
CA GLY A 256 -2.61 -6.05 9.71
C GLY A 256 -2.52 -5.25 10.99
N ASN A 257 -3.67 -4.88 11.51
CA ASN A 257 -3.83 -4.31 12.83
C ASN A 257 -5.09 -4.87 13.48
N THR A 258 -5.28 -4.55 14.75
CA THR A 258 -6.46 -4.95 15.52
C THR A 258 -7.36 -3.76 15.85
N TYR A 259 -7.13 -2.62 15.19
CA TYR A 259 -7.91 -1.41 15.36
C TYR A 259 -9.10 -1.39 14.39
N GLY A 260 -10.16 -0.72 14.80
CA GLY A 260 -11.33 -0.52 13.96
C GLY A 260 -12.57 -1.23 14.50
N SER A 261 -13.64 -1.19 13.75
CA SER A 261 -14.97 -1.63 14.18
C SER A 261 -15.14 -3.13 14.30
N HIS A 262 -14.29 -3.95 13.68
CA HIS A 262 -14.43 -5.41 13.52
C HIS A 262 -15.79 -5.85 12.94
N ARG A 263 -16.49 -4.96 12.24
CA ARG A 263 -17.83 -5.17 11.68
C ARG A 263 -17.88 -4.94 10.16
N GLY A 264 -16.75 -4.72 9.51
CA GLY A 264 -16.70 -4.36 8.10
C GLY A 264 -17.26 -2.95 7.82
N THR A 265 -17.10 -2.01 8.75
CA THR A 265 -17.65 -0.65 8.64
C THR A 265 -16.59 0.43 8.53
N SER A 266 -15.30 0.08 8.54
CA SER A 266 -14.24 1.04 8.24
C SER A 266 -14.06 1.22 6.73
N LEU A 267 -13.53 2.36 6.29
CA LEU A 267 -13.32 2.65 4.87
C LEU A 267 -12.27 1.73 4.22
N LEU A 268 -11.40 1.11 5.01
CA LEU A 268 -10.42 0.14 4.51
C LEU A 268 -11.06 -1.21 4.21
N GLU A 269 -12.02 -1.66 5.04
CA GLU A 269 -12.74 -2.95 4.90
C GLU A 269 -13.75 -2.93 3.75
#